data_f3a2d6b0b47ff02db245abf9ad7073e5
#
_entry.id   f3a2d6b0b47ff02db245abf9ad7073e5
#
_cell.length_a   1.000
_cell.length_b   1.000
_cell.length_c   1.000
_cell.angle_alpha   90.00
_cell.angle_beta   90.00
_cell.angle_gamma   90.00
#
_symmetry.space_group_name_H-M   'P 1'
#
loop_
_entity.id
_entity.type
_entity.pdbx_description
1 polymer ?
#
loop_
_entity_poly.entity_id
_entity_poly.type
_entity_poly.pdbx_seq_one_letter_code
_entity_poly.pdbx_strand_id
1 'polypeptide(L)'
;METMGTMETMVNDLITCKEAYLRTWWIKIPFEIRHAIKNEIVAGNWWLDVVKEIGPDGKPKKVDKTILIALQELGYAVYWANNDLSDTYRISWKQNMGV
;
A
#
# COMPACT_ATOMS: atom_id res chain seq x y z
N MET A 1 -0.46 39.19 14.35
CA MET A 1 -1.77 38.57 14.19
C MET A 1 -1.80 37.63 13.00
N GLU A 2 -1.51 38.16 11.86
CA GLU A 2 -1.47 37.31 10.68
C GLU A 2 -0.51 36.15 10.83
N THR A 3 0.62 36.40 11.49
CA THR A 3 1.60 35.35 11.74
C THR A 3 1.00 34.24 12.57
N MET A 4 0.23 34.58 13.57
CA MET A 4 -0.44 33.58 14.39
C MET A 4 -1.45 32.79 13.58
N GLY A 5 -2.27 33.46 12.80
CA GLY A 5 -3.24 32.79 11.96
C GLY A 5 -2.57 31.91 10.95
N THR A 6 -1.46 32.39 10.39
CA THR A 6 -0.69 31.56 9.43
C THR A 6 -0.11 30.33 10.11
N MET A 7 0.40 30.50 11.33
CA MET A 7 0.94 29.36 12.05
C MET A 7 -0.13 28.34 12.38
N GLU A 8 -1.30 28.78 12.77
CA GLU A 8 -2.40 27.85 13.01
C GLU A 8 -2.76 27.08 11.76
N THR A 9 -2.84 27.79 10.65
CA THR A 9 -3.11 27.14 9.38
C THR A 9 -2.03 26.12 9.04
N MET A 10 -0.77 26.48 9.26
CA MET A 10 0.33 25.55 9.01
C MET A 10 0.26 24.33 9.92
N VAL A 11 -0.08 24.54 11.19
CA VAL A 11 -0.20 23.42 12.12
C VAL A 11 -1.33 22.49 11.68
N ASN A 12 -2.44 23.04 11.24
CA ASN A 12 -3.56 22.23 10.76
C ASN A 12 -3.23 21.51 9.46
N ASP A 13 -2.40 22.12 8.63
CA ASP A 13 -1.98 21.50 7.37
C ASP A 13 -0.84 20.54 7.54
N LEU A 14 -0.12 20.63 8.67
CA LEU A 14 0.99 19.72 8.91
C LEU A 14 0.46 18.36 9.30
N ILE A 15 1.02 17.36 8.68
CA ILE A 15 0.73 15.99 9.04
C ILE A 15 1.72 15.54 10.10
N THR A 16 1.31 14.59 10.91
CA THR A 16 2.21 14.03 11.92
C THR A 16 3.37 13.29 11.24
N CYS A 17 4.43 13.09 12.01
CA CYS A 17 5.55 12.29 11.53
C CYS A 17 5.10 10.91 11.08
N LYS A 18 4.20 10.29 11.84
CA LYS A 18 3.65 8.99 11.49
C LYS A 18 2.89 9.04 10.16
N GLU A 19 2.06 10.05 9.98
CA GLU A 19 1.31 10.19 8.73
C GLU A 19 2.23 10.42 7.55
N ALA A 20 3.24 11.26 7.72
CA ALA A 20 4.22 11.50 6.67
C ALA A 20 4.94 10.22 6.27
N TYR A 21 5.33 9.43 7.27
CA TYR A 21 5.97 8.14 7.07
C TYR A 21 5.08 7.18 6.28
N LEU A 22 3.81 7.06 6.70
CA LEU A 22 2.88 6.15 6.05
C LEU A 22 2.54 6.62 4.63
N ARG A 23 2.37 7.93 4.44
CA ARG A 23 2.09 8.46 3.10
C ARG A 23 3.25 8.25 2.15
N THR A 24 4.47 8.33 2.65
CA THR A 24 5.65 8.08 1.84
C THR A 24 5.68 6.64 1.35
N TRP A 25 5.36 5.69 2.23
CA TRP A 25 5.26 4.29 1.81
C TRP A 25 4.11 4.05 0.86
N TRP A 26 2.98 4.70 1.09
CA TRP A 26 1.81 4.58 0.21
C TRP A 26 2.13 5.01 -1.22
N ILE A 27 2.88 6.09 -1.38
CA ILE A 27 3.27 6.59 -2.71
C ILE A 27 4.22 5.63 -3.42
N LYS A 28 4.99 4.86 -2.69
CA LYS A 28 5.90 3.88 -3.28
C LYS A 28 5.16 2.66 -3.86
N ILE A 29 3.90 2.49 -3.55
CA ILE A 29 3.08 1.46 -4.16
C ILE A 29 2.58 1.97 -5.51
N PRO A 30 2.65 1.15 -6.58
CA PRO A 30 2.16 1.58 -7.89
C PRO A 30 0.71 2.05 -7.85
N PHE A 31 0.41 3.05 -8.66
CA PHE A 31 -0.92 3.66 -8.70
C PHE A 31 -2.02 2.63 -8.94
N GLU A 32 -1.79 1.68 -9.85
CA GLU A 32 -2.78 0.66 -10.18
C GLU A 32 -3.16 -0.18 -8.96
N ILE A 33 -2.17 -0.52 -8.15
CA ILE A 33 -2.40 -1.30 -6.93
C ILE A 33 -3.14 -0.46 -5.90
N ARG A 34 -2.72 0.80 -5.71
CA ARG A 34 -3.39 1.71 -4.78
C ARG A 34 -4.86 1.90 -5.15
N HIS A 35 -5.12 2.10 -6.42
CA HIS A 35 -6.48 2.30 -6.92
C HIS A 35 -7.31 1.03 -6.72
N ALA A 36 -6.73 -0.12 -7.00
CA ALA A 36 -7.42 -1.40 -6.82
C ALA A 36 -7.73 -1.66 -5.35
N ILE A 37 -6.82 -1.32 -4.43
CA ILE A 37 -7.09 -1.45 -3.00
C ILE A 37 -8.29 -0.59 -2.61
N LYS A 38 -8.33 0.66 -3.05
CA LYS A 38 -9.43 1.58 -2.75
C LYS A 38 -10.75 1.03 -3.29
N ASN A 39 -10.74 0.47 -4.48
CA ASN A 39 -11.95 -0.11 -5.08
C ASN A 39 -12.45 -1.30 -4.28
N GLU A 40 -11.54 -2.15 -3.80
CA GLU A 40 -11.93 -3.30 -2.98
C GLU A 40 -12.50 -2.86 -1.64
N ILE A 41 -11.95 -1.81 -1.05
CA ILE A 41 -12.50 -1.25 0.19
C ILE A 41 -13.92 -0.77 -0.02
N VAL A 42 -14.18 -0.06 -1.10
CA VAL A 42 -15.52 0.44 -1.43
C VAL A 42 -16.49 -0.71 -1.67
N ALA A 43 -16.01 -1.79 -2.28
CA ALA A 43 -16.82 -2.99 -2.52
C ALA A 43 -17.05 -3.82 -1.24
N GLY A 44 -16.40 -3.47 -0.13
CA GLY A 44 -16.57 -4.18 1.13
C GLY A 44 -15.68 -5.40 1.28
N ASN A 45 -14.68 -5.54 0.45
CA ASN A 45 -13.74 -6.64 0.52
C ASN A 45 -12.56 -6.32 1.42
N TRP A 46 -11.87 -7.36 1.87
CA TRP A 46 -10.76 -7.25 2.82
C TRP A 46 -9.42 -7.64 2.21
N TRP A 47 -9.40 -7.93 0.93
CA TRP A 47 -8.16 -8.34 0.24
C TRP A 47 -8.25 -7.96 -1.24
N LEU A 48 -7.08 -7.99 -1.86
CA LEU A 48 -6.91 -7.75 -3.28
C LEU A 48 -5.95 -8.80 -3.82
N ASP A 49 -6.31 -9.44 -4.92
CA ASP A 49 -5.39 -10.32 -5.64
C ASP A 49 -4.74 -9.53 -6.77
N VAL A 50 -3.42 -9.57 -6.82
CA VAL A 50 -2.63 -8.84 -7.81
C VAL A 50 -1.96 -9.83 -8.73
N VAL A 51 -2.08 -9.61 -10.05
CA VAL A 51 -1.41 -10.42 -11.04
C VAL A 51 -0.02 -9.85 -11.28
N LYS A 52 0.98 -10.71 -11.22
CA LYS A 52 2.37 -10.32 -11.46
C LYS A 52 2.59 -10.07 -12.94
N GLU A 53 3.54 -9.20 -13.23
CA GLU A 53 3.99 -9.00 -14.61
C GLU A 53 4.73 -10.25 -15.09
N ILE A 54 4.62 -10.50 -16.38
CA ILE A 54 5.33 -11.62 -17.03
C ILE A 54 6.65 -11.09 -17.59
N GLY A 55 7.72 -11.78 -17.25
CA GLY A 55 9.05 -11.42 -17.74
C GLY A 55 9.31 -11.90 -19.15
N PRO A 56 10.46 -11.55 -19.71
CA PRO A 56 10.82 -11.95 -21.09
C PRO A 56 10.96 -13.46 -21.24
N ASP A 57 11.16 -14.18 -20.16
CA ASP A 57 11.26 -15.65 -20.17
C ASP A 57 9.87 -16.33 -20.08
N GLY A 58 8.79 -15.55 -20.11
CA GLY A 58 7.43 -16.08 -20.01
C GLY A 58 7.04 -16.47 -18.59
N LYS A 59 7.83 -16.15 -17.60
CA LYS A 59 7.55 -16.49 -16.20
C LYS A 59 7.18 -15.23 -15.42
N PRO A 60 6.38 -15.37 -14.34
CA PRO A 60 6.04 -14.21 -13.51
C PRO A 60 7.30 -13.59 -12.92
N LYS A 61 7.36 -12.28 -12.96
CA LYS A 61 8.45 -11.54 -12.33
C LYS A 61 8.25 -11.54 -10.82
N LYS A 62 9.36 -11.48 -10.09
CA LYS A 62 9.29 -11.30 -8.65
C LYS A 62 8.74 -9.92 -8.34
N VAL A 63 7.97 -9.83 -7.27
CA VAL A 63 7.46 -8.54 -6.82
C VAL A 63 8.62 -7.70 -6.31
N ASP A 64 8.63 -6.43 -6.66
CA ASP A 64 9.66 -5.49 -6.23
C ASP A 64 9.70 -5.42 -4.71
N LYS A 65 10.91 -5.49 -4.15
CA LYS A 65 11.11 -5.41 -2.70
C LYS A 65 10.54 -4.12 -2.11
N THR A 66 10.65 -3.02 -2.82
CA THR A 66 10.14 -1.74 -2.35
C THR A 66 8.64 -1.81 -2.14
N ILE A 67 7.92 -2.46 -3.04
CA ILE A 67 6.48 -2.64 -2.92
C ILE A 67 6.15 -3.50 -1.71
N LEU A 68 6.88 -4.60 -1.52
CA LEU A 68 6.64 -5.48 -0.37
C LEU A 68 6.91 -4.78 0.94
N ILE A 69 8.00 -4.04 1.03
CA ILE A 69 8.32 -3.29 2.23
C ILE A 69 7.26 -2.23 2.49
N ALA A 70 6.84 -1.51 1.45
CA ALA A 70 5.81 -0.49 1.59
C ALA A 70 4.51 -1.07 2.14
N LEU A 71 4.08 -2.21 1.62
CA LEU A 71 2.87 -2.88 2.09
C LEU A 71 3.00 -3.30 3.54
N GLN A 72 4.13 -3.87 3.92
CA GLN A 72 4.38 -4.29 5.30
C GLN A 72 4.40 -3.10 6.25
N GLU A 73 5.06 -2.02 5.87
CA GLU A 73 5.14 -0.82 6.70
C GLU A 73 3.77 -0.17 6.90
N LEU A 74 2.89 -0.32 5.91
CA LEU A 74 1.51 0.18 6.01
C LEU A 74 0.60 -0.77 6.78
N GLY A 75 1.09 -1.95 7.15
CA GLY A 75 0.31 -2.90 7.93
C GLY A 75 -0.43 -3.94 7.12
N TYR A 76 -0.22 -4.01 5.81
CA TYR A 76 -0.84 -5.04 4.99
C TYR A 76 -0.10 -6.36 5.14
N ALA A 77 -0.83 -7.45 5.03
CA ALA A 77 -0.25 -8.79 4.91
C ALA A 77 -0.20 -9.16 3.43
N VAL A 78 0.86 -9.86 3.06
CA VAL A 78 1.04 -10.32 1.68
C VAL A 78 1.14 -11.84 1.68
N TYR A 79 0.31 -12.47 0.86
CA TYR A 79 0.25 -13.93 0.77
C TYR A 79 0.54 -14.39 -0.64
N TRP A 80 1.27 -15.48 -0.74
CA TRP A 80 1.61 -16.13 -2.01
C TRP A 80 0.84 -17.44 -2.09
N ALA A 81 0.27 -17.74 -3.25
CA ALA A 81 -0.42 -19.00 -3.43
C ALA A 81 0.57 -20.18 -3.38
N ASN A 82 1.68 -20.05 -4.08
CA ASN A 82 2.71 -21.07 -4.14
C ASN A 82 4.08 -20.44 -4.16
N ASN A 83 4.42 -19.74 -3.09
CA ASN A 83 5.67 -19.00 -2.98
C ASN A 83 5.85 -18.02 -4.16
N ASP A 84 7.09 -17.75 -4.53
CA ASP A 84 7.40 -16.77 -5.58
C ASP A 84 7.04 -17.25 -6.98
N LEU A 85 6.69 -18.50 -7.15
CA LEU A 85 6.39 -19.06 -8.48
C LEU A 85 4.95 -18.80 -8.91
N SER A 86 4.10 -18.39 -7.98
CA SER A 86 2.72 -18.07 -8.32
C SER A 86 2.67 -16.82 -9.20
N ASP A 87 1.73 -16.79 -10.15
CA ASP A 87 1.49 -15.62 -10.99
C ASP A 87 0.66 -14.55 -10.31
N THR A 88 0.17 -14.81 -9.09
CA THR A 88 -0.59 -13.84 -8.31
C THR A 88 -0.11 -13.80 -6.88
N TYR A 89 -0.40 -12.68 -6.21
CA TYR A 89 -0.23 -12.59 -4.78
C TYR A 89 -1.41 -11.82 -4.19
N ARG A 90 -1.68 -12.06 -2.92
CA ARG A 90 -2.81 -11.45 -2.24
C ARG A 90 -2.34 -10.44 -1.21
N ILE A 91 -2.92 -9.24 -1.26
CA ILE A 91 -2.72 -8.21 -0.27
C ILE A 91 -3.97 -8.20 0.62
N SER A 92 -3.81 -8.34 1.91
CA SER A 92 -4.92 -8.36 2.85
C SER A 92 -4.74 -7.33 3.93
N TRP A 93 -5.84 -6.73 4.36
CA TRP A 93 -5.82 -5.78 5.46
C TRP A 93 -6.72 -6.19 6.62
N LYS A 94 -7.41 -7.30 6.49
CA LYS A 94 -8.33 -7.75 7.53
C LYS A 94 -7.62 -8.13 8.82
N GLN A 95 -6.52 -8.85 8.69
CA GLN A 95 -5.82 -9.37 9.85
C GLN A 95 -5.12 -8.30 10.67
N ASN A 96 -4.86 -7.16 10.07
CA ASN A 96 -4.10 -6.11 10.70
C ASN A 96 -4.98 -5.07 11.36
N MET A 97 -6.25 -5.34 11.41
CA MET A 97 -7.19 -4.44 12.02
C MET A 97 -7.41 -4.76 13.48
N GLY A 98 -6.45 -5.07 14.14
CA GLY A 98 -6.58 -5.18 15.46
C GLY A 98 -6.82 -6.37 16.01
N VAL A 99 -6.51 -6.89 15.47
CA VAL A 99 -6.58 -7.73 16.19
C VAL A 99 -6.64 -7.93 17.37
#